data_cec3b6b40b54f5cd264edccf97f71748
#
_entry.id   cec3b6b40b54f5cd264edccf97f71748
#
_cell.length_a   1.000
_cell.length_b   1.000
_cell.length_c   1.000
_cell.angle_alpha   90.00
_cell.angle_beta   90.00
_cell.angle_gamma   90.00
#
_symmetry.space_group_name_H-M   'P 1'
#
loop_
_entity.id
_entity.type
_entity.pdbx_description
1 polymer ?
#
loop_
_entity_poly.entity_id
_entity_poly.type
_entity_poly.pdbx_seq_one_letter_code
_entity_poly.pdbx_strand_id
1 'polypeptide(L)'
;MHYSPSFASRRVPLRRRFIQVFAAVFATALAFFSPAAALAFDEVFDSGHVDAFYVTAPDGQLHLSMKEDITGSAVPRSGDDVVLKVVEDAWSDATEAVPEIGEPTYLLPQSQDQRIIWPGWDTQPARDGGFDNVDLEFAEISGPGSVYVFETSGFGDIQAVTDSGSMELTSGEVINQPNPAHRHVNWAFSEAGTYTMTVRAHSNGETSNAVTYTWEVGDGGDASTVDRSADTDEVSNDQEASSAQRSADKGGAAAADKSGVSGDEECTPGMTPQIKDDTVSPSQSVSYTHLTLPTN
;
A
#
# COMPACT_ATOMS: atom_id res chain seq x y z
N MET A 1 6.09 40.05 93.71
CA MET A 1 5.12 39.03 93.22
C MET A 1 5.17 39.07 91.71
N HIS A 2 5.94 38.15 91.12
CA HIS A 2 6.04 38.05 89.67
C HIS A 2 5.37 36.76 89.20
N TYR A 3 4.33 36.87 88.42
CA TYR A 3 3.65 35.76 87.76
C TYR A 3 4.22 35.59 86.34
N SER A 4 4.82 34.43 86.07
CA SER A 4 5.23 34.01 84.71
C SER A 4 4.20 33.03 84.21
N PRO A 5 3.67 33.23 83.01
CA PRO A 5 2.85 32.20 82.31
C PRO A 5 3.72 31.25 81.52
N SER A 6 3.53 29.95 81.78
CA SER A 6 4.13 28.83 81.07
C SER A 6 3.42 28.60 79.75
N PHE A 7 4.16 28.69 78.62
CA PHE A 7 3.66 28.34 77.28
C PHE A 7 3.92 26.84 77.04
N ALA A 8 2.88 26.03 76.98
CA ALA A 8 2.93 24.65 76.58
C ALA A 8 2.88 24.57 75.02
N SER A 9 4.01 24.22 74.41
CA SER A 9 4.12 23.94 73.01
C SER A 9 3.52 22.57 72.67
N ARG A 10 2.39 22.56 72.01
CA ARG A 10 1.81 21.36 71.41
C ARG A 10 2.54 21.05 70.09
N ARG A 11 3.36 20.06 70.07
CA ARG A 11 3.94 19.49 68.81
C ARG A 11 2.88 18.63 68.13
N VAL A 12 2.43 19.08 66.93
CA VAL A 12 1.56 18.32 66.04
C VAL A 12 2.46 17.42 65.20
N PRO A 13 2.20 16.09 65.14
CA PRO A 13 3.05 15.19 64.32
C PRO A 13 2.82 15.38 62.84
N LEU A 14 3.86 15.86 62.16
CA LEU A 14 3.89 16.16 60.72
C LEU A 14 3.97 14.92 59.81
N ARG A 15 3.82 13.71 60.38
CA ARG A 15 4.09 12.46 59.61
C ARG A 15 2.90 11.84 58.87
N ARG A 16 1.67 12.35 58.99
CA ARG A 16 0.48 11.74 58.36
C ARG A 16 0.03 12.40 57.06
N ARG A 17 0.58 13.53 56.67
CA ARG A 17 0.14 14.23 55.42
C ARG A 17 0.98 13.92 54.19
N PHE A 18 2.17 13.34 54.33
CA PHE A 18 3.02 12.97 53.18
C PHE A 18 2.63 11.66 52.47
N ILE A 19 1.93 10.75 53.14
CA ILE A 19 1.55 9.45 52.58
C ILE A 19 0.30 9.56 51.69
N GLN A 20 -0.57 10.55 51.90
CA GLN A 20 -1.78 10.71 51.11
C GLN A 20 -1.55 11.46 49.78
N VAL A 21 -0.50 12.25 49.64
CA VAL A 21 -0.19 12.97 48.40
C VAL A 21 0.49 12.04 47.39
N PHE A 22 1.28 11.05 47.81
CA PHE A 22 1.90 10.09 46.88
C PHE A 22 0.92 9.04 46.36
N ALA A 23 -0.14 8.69 47.07
CA ALA A 23 -1.16 7.76 46.57
C ALA A 23 -2.09 8.40 45.54
N ALA A 24 -2.31 9.72 45.58
CA ALA A 24 -3.15 10.42 44.59
C ALA A 24 -2.42 10.69 43.29
N VAL A 25 -1.09 10.83 43.27
CA VAL A 25 -0.30 11.05 42.04
C VAL A 25 -0.09 9.74 41.28
N PHE A 26 -0.04 8.58 41.94
CA PHE A 26 0.08 7.28 41.29
C PHE A 26 -1.24 6.78 40.67
N ALA A 27 -2.39 7.21 41.18
CA ALA A 27 -3.70 6.82 40.66
C ALA A 27 -4.09 7.60 39.39
N THR A 28 -3.51 8.77 39.11
CA THR A 28 -3.79 9.57 37.90
C THR A 28 -2.91 9.24 36.71
N ALA A 29 -1.81 8.48 36.88
CA ALA A 29 -0.92 8.08 35.80
C ALA A 29 -1.40 6.80 35.03
N LEU A 30 -2.39 6.08 35.57
CA LEU A 30 -2.94 4.85 34.94
C LEU A 30 -4.15 5.07 34.04
N ALA A 31 -4.63 6.30 33.89
CA ALA A 31 -5.87 6.59 33.15
C ALA A 31 -5.68 7.02 31.69
N PHE A 32 -4.43 7.02 31.16
CA PHE A 32 -4.18 7.43 29.76
C PHE A 32 -3.66 6.31 28.85
N PHE A 33 -3.68 5.05 29.27
CA PHE A 33 -3.61 3.95 28.33
C PHE A 33 -5.03 3.64 27.86
N SER A 34 -5.56 4.49 26.95
CA SER A 34 -6.63 4.03 26.06
C SER A 34 -6.00 2.94 25.21
N PRO A 35 -6.53 1.71 25.19
CA PRO A 35 -6.13 0.76 24.16
C PRO A 35 -6.39 1.46 22.81
N ALA A 36 -5.37 1.58 21.98
CA ALA A 36 -5.58 1.91 20.59
C ALA A 36 -6.61 0.91 20.08
N ALA A 37 -7.76 1.39 19.66
CA ALA A 37 -8.71 0.53 18.97
C ALA A 37 -7.96 -0.03 17.76
N ALA A 38 -7.78 -1.34 17.72
CA ALA A 38 -7.28 -2.00 16.53
C ALA A 38 -8.26 -1.64 15.42
N LEU A 39 -7.81 -0.89 14.43
CA LEU A 39 -8.58 -0.65 13.23
C LEU A 39 -8.72 -2.01 12.55
N ALA A 40 -9.93 -2.53 12.47
CA ALA A 40 -10.20 -3.71 11.64
C ALA A 40 -10.32 -3.21 10.21
N PHE A 41 -9.39 -3.58 9.36
CA PHE A 41 -9.48 -3.35 7.93
C PHE A 41 -10.41 -4.41 7.31
N ASP A 42 -11.24 -4.00 6.37
CA ASP A 42 -12.18 -4.90 5.71
C ASP A 42 -11.46 -5.78 4.67
N GLU A 43 -10.42 -5.26 4.02
CA GLU A 43 -9.70 -5.96 2.95
C GLU A 43 -8.19 -5.63 2.92
N VAL A 44 -7.39 -6.58 2.41
CA VAL A 44 -5.95 -6.44 2.17
C VAL A 44 -5.69 -6.75 0.69
N PHE A 45 -5.04 -5.84 -0.02
CA PHE A 45 -4.63 -6.04 -1.40
C PHE A 45 -3.11 -6.11 -1.52
N ASP A 46 -2.60 -7.24 -2.00
CA ASP A 46 -1.18 -7.54 -2.15
C ASP A 46 -0.72 -7.63 -3.61
N SER A 47 -1.65 -7.67 -4.55
CA SER A 47 -1.38 -7.76 -5.98
C SER A 47 -2.52 -7.16 -6.80
N GLY A 48 -2.25 -6.78 -8.06
CA GLY A 48 -3.25 -6.27 -8.98
C GLY A 48 -3.32 -4.74 -9.06
N HIS A 49 -4.24 -4.23 -9.86
CA HIS A 49 -4.40 -2.82 -10.18
C HIS A 49 -5.20 -2.07 -9.12
N VAL A 50 -4.65 -0.97 -8.63
CA VAL A 50 -5.29 -0.09 -7.64
C VAL A 50 -5.06 1.37 -8.02
N ASP A 51 -6.12 2.13 -8.24
CA ASP A 51 -6.07 3.59 -8.19
C ASP A 51 -6.20 4.01 -6.72
N ALA A 52 -5.08 4.03 -6.00
CA ALA A 52 -5.07 4.35 -4.57
C ALA A 52 -5.70 5.72 -4.31
N PHE A 53 -5.45 6.69 -5.19
CA PHE A 53 -6.02 8.03 -5.09
C PHE A 53 -7.03 8.23 -6.24
N TYR A 54 -8.26 7.80 -6.00
CA TYR A 54 -9.37 7.96 -6.94
C TYR A 54 -10.18 9.20 -6.59
N VAL A 55 -10.11 10.22 -7.47
CA VAL A 55 -10.77 11.51 -7.24
C VAL A 55 -11.97 11.64 -8.16
N THR A 56 -13.14 11.78 -7.57
CA THR A 56 -14.41 12.05 -8.23
C THR A 56 -14.96 13.41 -7.82
N ALA A 57 -16.03 13.85 -8.46
CA ALA A 57 -16.68 15.09 -8.08
C ALA A 57 -18.21 14.98 -8.14
N PRO A 58 -18.82 14.12 -7.30
CA PRO A 58 -20.27 14.03 -7.22
C PRO A 58 -20.85 15.37 -6.77
N ASP A 59 -21.93 15.80 -7.43
CA ASP A 59 -22.62 17.05 -7.14
C ASP A 59 -21.70 18.30 -7.20
N GLY A 60 -20.59 18.21 -7.95
CA GLY A 60 -19.61 19.30 -8.11
C GLY A 60 -18.69 19.50 -6.90
N GLN A 61 -18.58 18.54 -5.99
CA GLN A 61 -17.69 18.56 -4.85
C GLN A 61 -16.60 17.48 -5.00
N LEU A 62 -15.35 17.83 -4.74
CA LEU A 62 -14.25 16.85 -4.77
C LEU A 62 -14.45 15.79 -3.70
N HIS A 63 -14.25 14.54 -4.10
CA HIS A 63 -14.29 13.37 -3.22
C HIS A 63 -13.11 12.46 -3.51
N LEU A 64 -12.29 12.19 -2.48
CA LEU A 64 -11.19 11.26 -2.54
C LEU A 64 -11.63 9.90 -1.97
N SER A 65 -11.29 8.84 -2.69
CA SER A 65 -11.51 7.44 -2.34
C SER A 65 -10.43 6.57 -2.98
N MET A 66 -10.65 5.28 -3.09
CA MET A 66 -9.83 4.32 -3.81
C MET A 66 -10.70 3.58 -4.83
N LYS A 67 -10.07 3.08 -5.90
CA LYS A 67 -10.72 2.19 -6.89
C LYS A 67 -9.80 1.03 -7.21
N GLU A 68 -10.33 -0.18 -7.35
CA GLU A 68 -9.55 -1.39 -7.59
C GLU A 68 -10.18 -2.27 -8.69
N ASP A 69 -9.34 -3.09 -9.33
CA ASP A 69 -9.73 -4.09 -10.32
C ASP A 69 -9.34 -5.51 -9.87
N ILE A 70 -9.36 -5.79 -8.56
CA ILE A 70 -8.94 -7.06 -7.95
C ILE A 70 -10.17 -7.93 -7.66
N THR A 71 -11.17 -7.36 -6.99
CA THR A 71 -12.40 -8.08 -6.61
C THR A 71 -13.49 -7.99 -7.66
N GLY A 72 -13.33 -7.07 -8.62
CA GLY A 72 -14.27 -6.81 -9.70
C GLY A 72 -13.64 -5.91 -10.76
N SER A 73 -14.45 -5.13 -11.44
CA SER A 73 -13.98 -4.12 -12.39
C SER A 73 -14.38 -2.74 -11.90
N ALA A 74 -13.39 -1.87 -11.71
CA ALA A 74 -13.57 -0.50 -11.25
C ALA A 74 -14.39 -0.40 -9.95
N VAL A 75 -14.05 -1.22 -8.94
CA VAL A 75 -14.77 -1.28 -7.66
C VAL A 75 -14.29 -0.14 -6.75
N PRO A 76 -15.16 0.81 -6.37
CA PRO A 76 -14.79 1.87 -5.45
C PRO A 76 -14.69 1.34 -4.01
N ARG A 77 -13.72 1.86 -3.25
CA ARG A 77 -13.47 1.55 -1.84
C ARG A 77 -13.21 2.82 -1.05
N SER A 78 -13.43 2.79 0.27
CA SER A 78 -12.83 3.76 1.16
C SER A 78 -11.37 3.37 1.40
N GLY A 79 -10.42 4.29 1.19
CA GLY A 79 -9.01 4.00 1.45
C GLY A 79 -8.69 3.78 2.94
N ASP A 80 -9.57 4.27 3.84
CA ASP A 80 -9.44 4.05 5.30
C ASP A 80 -9.74 2.59 5.71
N ASP A 81 -10.46 1.83 4.86
CA ASP A 81 -10.94 0.47 5.17
C ASP A 81 -10.05 -0.62 4.56
N VAL A 82 -8.99 -0.24 3.83
CA VAL A 82 -8.14 -1.15 3.06
C VAL A 82 -6.69 -1.04 3.48
N VAL A 83 -6.01 -2.19 3.55
CA VAL A 83 -4.55 -2.26 3.63
C VAL A 83 -3.98 -2.54 2.24
N LEU A 84 -3.02 -1.71 1.83
CA LEU A 84 -2.21 -1.89 0.64
C LEU A 84 -0.93 -2.62 1.05
N LYS A 85 -0.82 -3.91 0.73
CA LYS A 85 0.31 -4.73 1.13
C LYS A 85 1.39 -4.76 0.04
N VAL A 86 2.59 -4.28 0.39
CA VAL A 86 3.79 -4.38 -0.43
C VAL A 86 4.54 -5.63 0.01
N VAL A 87 4.38 -6.71 -0.74
CA VAL A 87 4.95 -8.02 -0.40
C VAL A 87 6.48 -8.04 -0.52
N GLU A 88 7.13 -9.04 0.07
CA GLU A 88 8.59 -9.20 0.04
C GLU A 88 9.15 -9.29 -1.39
N ASP A 89 8.38 -9.83 -2.34
CA ASP A 89 8.74 -9.89 -3.77
C ASP A 89 8.95 -8.51 -4.42
N ALA A 90 8.54 -7.42 -3.77
CA ALA A 90 8.81 -6.05 -4.21
C ALA A 90 10.24 -5.57 -3.87
N TRP A 91 11.00 -6.29 -3.01
CA TRP A 91 12.37 -5.91 -2.69
C TRP A 91 13.25 -5.92 -3.93
N SER A 92 13.97 -4.82 -4.19
CA SER A 92 14.70 -4.61 -5.43
C SER A 92 15.96 -3.78 -5.21
N ASP A 93 17.05 -4.15 -5.86
CA ASP A 93 18.30 -3.40 -5.96
C ASP A 93 18.29 -2.34 -7.08
N ALA A 94 17.24 -2.30 -7.90
CA ALA A 94 17.12 -1.35 -9.01
C ALA A 94 17.16 0.12 -8.55
N THR A 95 16.73 0.41 -7.33
CA THR A 95 16.71 1.74 -6.73
C THR A 95 18.07 2.24 -6.30
N GLU A 96 19.12 1.39 -6.22
CA GLU A 96 20.51 1.82 -6.02
C GLU A 96 20.99 2.76 -7.14
N ALA A 97 20.44 2.60 -8.35
CA ALA A 97 20.78 3.44 -9.50
C ALA A 97 20.03 4.80 -9.52
N VAL A 98 19.09 5.01 -8.61
CA VAL A 98 18.32 6.25 -8.48
C VAL A 98 19.09 7.20 -7.55
N PRO A 99 19.58 8.36 -8.03
CA PRO A 99 20.53 9.18 -7.28
C PRO A 99 20.04 9.67 -5.91
N GLU A 100 18.74 9.92 -5.75
CA GLU A 100 18.14 10.37 -4.50
C GLU A 100 17.83 9.22 -3.53
N ILE A 101 17.87 7.96 -3.99
CA ILE A 101 17.62 6.77 -3.18
C ILE A 101 18.95 6.09 -2.84
N GLY A 102 19.68 5.57 -3.85
CA GLY A 102 21.04 5.06 -3.70
C GLY A 102 21.17 3.76 -2.91
N GLU A 103 20.07 3.09 -2.60
CA GLU A 103 19.98 1.85 -1.82
C GLU A 103 18.85 0.94 -2.33
N PRO A 104 18.87 -0.36 -2.03
CA PRO A 104 17.73 -1.25 -2.30
C PRO A 104 16.51 -0.84 -1.51
N THR A 105 15.32 -0.99 -2.11
CA THR A 105 14.03 -0.67 -1.50
C THR A 105 12.95 -1.67 -1.89
N TYR A 106 11.79 -1.61 -1.25
CA TYR A 106 10.57 -2.22 -1.75
C TYR A 106 10.02 -1.35 -2.87
N LEU A 107 10.20 -1.80 -4.12
CA LEU A 107 9.84 -1.05 -5.33
C LEU A 107 8.55 -1.57 -5.95
N LEU A 108 7.57 -0.70 -6.07
CA LEU A 108 6.38 -0.90 -6.90
C LEU A 108 6.59 -0.14 -8.20
N PRO A 109 6.89 -0.83 -9.32
CA PRO A 109 7.29 -0.16 -10.55
C PRO A 109 6.13 0.52 -11.25
N GLN A 110 6.44 1.57 -12.03
CA GLN A 110 5.50 2.27 -12.89
C GLN A 110 4.81 1.34 -13.91
N SER A 111 5.50 0.31 -14.37
CA SER A 111 4.93 -0.73 -15.23
C SER A 111 4.35 -1.85 -14.39
N GLN A 112 3.16 -2.32 -14.75
CA GLN A 112 2.48 -3.37 -13.98
C GLN A 112 3.30 -4.66 -13.91
N ASP A 113 3.52 -5.14 -12.69
CA ASP A 113 3.91 -6.52 -12.36
C ASP A 113 2.72 -7.18 -11.65
N GLN A 114 2.22 -8.29 -12.20
CA GLN A 114 1.02 -8.97 -11.68
C GLN A 114 1.24 -9.70 -10.36
N ARG A 115 2.48 -9.82 -9.88
CA ARG A 115 2.83 -10.48 -8.62
C ARG A 115 2.69 -9.56 -7.42
N ILE A 116 2.66 -8.26 -7.65
CA ILE A 116 2.63 -7.21 -6.64
C ILE A 116 1.51 -6.22 -6.93
N ILE A 117 1.14 -5.43 -5.94
CA ILE A 117 0.17 -4.35 -6.11
C ILE A 117 0.72 -3.28 -7.06
N TRP A 118 -0.14 -2.73 -7.90
CA TRP A 118 0.20 -1.69 -8.87
C TRP A 118 -0.59 -0.42 -8.59
N PRO A 119 -0.08 0.45 -7.69
CA PRO A 119 -0.78 1.64 -7.25
C PRO A 119 -0.60 2.81 -8.20
N GLY A 120 -1.65 3.62 -8.30
CA GLY A 120 -1.67 4.84 -9.08
C GLY A 120 -2.73 5.80 -8.58
N TRP A 121 -3.09 6.75 -9.44
CA TRP A 121 -4.23 7.63 -9.22
C TRP A 121 -5.07 7.78 -10.48
N ASP A 122 -6.36 7.97 -10.28
CA ASP A 122 -7.29 8.35 -11.33
C ASP A 122 -8.08 9.58 -10.89
N THR A 123 -7.75 10.71 -11.50
CA THR A 123 -8.42 11.99 -11.27
C THR A 123 -9.36 12.37 -12.42
N GLN A 124 -9.48 11.52 -13.46
CA GLN A 124 -10.29 11.82 -14.65
C GLN A 124 -11.76 12.14 -14.34
N PRO A 125 -12.43 11.44 -13.39
CA PRO A 125 -13.82 11.73 -13.08
C PRO A 125 -14.08 13.07 -12.40
N ALA A 126 -13.04 13.74 -11.89
CA ALA A 126 -13.19 15.10 -11.35
C ALA A 126 -13.64 16.12 -12.42
N ARG A 127 -13.40 15.82 -13.72
CA ARG A 127 -13.89 16.64 -14.83
C ARG A 127 -15.41 16.78 -14.86
N ASP A 128 -16.13 15.78 -14.41
CA ASP A 128 -17.59 15.79 -14.39
C ASP A 128 -18.14 16.87 -13.43
N GLY A 129 -17.35 17.23 -12.41
CA GLY A 129 -17.61 18.35 -11.51
C GLY A 129 -17.08 19.70 -11.98
N GLY A 130 -16.42 19.73 -13.18
CA GLY A 130 -15.87 20.96 -13.74
C GLY A 130 -14.44 21.28 -13.28
N PHE A 131 -13.73 20.31 -12.69
CA PHE A 131 -12.33 20.44 -12.29
C PHE A 131 -11.40 20.05 -13.43
N ASP A 132 -10.51 20.93 -13.81
CA ASP A 132 -9.56 20.79 -14.93
C ASP A 132 -8.11 20.56 -14.47
N ASN A 133 -7.87 20.62 -13.17
CA ASN A 133 -6.66 20.19 -12.48
C ASN A 133 -7.03 19.49 -11.17
N VAL A 134 -6.15 18.65 -10.63
CA VAL A 134 -6.31 18.06 -9.30
C VAL A 134 -4.93 17.90 -8.67
N ASP A 135 -4.73 18.48 -7.52
CA ASP A 135 -3.51 18.34 -6.73
C ASP A 135 -3.77 17.37 -5.59
N LEU A 136 -2.83 16.42 -5.37
CA LEU A 136 -2.88 15.47 -4.27
C LEU A 136 -1.92 15.94 -3.18
N GLU A 137 -2.45 16.41 -2.05
CA GLU A 137 -1.68 16.79 -0.86
C GLU A 137 -1.51 15.59 0.06
N PHE A 138 -0.28 15.23 0.37
CA PHE A 138 0.07 14.26 1.40
C PHE A 138 0.25 14.98 2.73
N ALA A 139 -0.87 15.30 3.39
CA ALA A 139 -0.92 16.14 4.58
C ALA A 139 -0.09 15.57 5.74
N GLU A 140 -0.09 14.24 5.89
CA GLU A 140 0.69 13.53 6.92
C GLU A 140 1.17 12.20 6.37
N ILE A 141 2.46 11.90 6.57
CA ILE A 141 3.08 10.60 6.30
C ILE A 141 3.78 10.14 7.55
N SER A 142 3.57 8.88 7.94
CA SER A 142 4.23 8.24 9.05
C SER A 142 4.63 6.82 8.66
N GLY A 143 5.81 6.39 9.10
CA GLY A 143 6.34 5.06 8.81
C GLY A 143 7.74 4.87 9.36
N PRO A 144 8.31 3.66 9.26
CA PRO A 144 9.64 3.37 9.78
C PRO A 144 10.76 3.99 8.94
N GLY A 145 10.55 4.18 7.62
CA GLY A 145 11.55 4.68 6.68
C GLY A 145 11.00 5.74 5.74
N SER A 146 11.79 6.07 4.71
CA SER A 146 11.41 7.02 3.67
C SER A 146 10.51 6.39 2.61
N VAL A 147 9.65 7.22 2.03
CA VAL A 147 8.83 6.88 0.86
C VAL A 147 9.29 7.75 -0.30
N TYR A 148 9.49 7.15 -1.47
CA TYR A 148 9.87 7.85 -2.68
C TYR A 148 8.84 7.64 -3.77
N VAL A 149 8.60 8.68 -4.56
CA VAL A 149 7.70 8.65 -5.70
C VAL A 149 8.32 9.35 -6.91
N PHE A 150 8.42 8.63 -8.04
CA PHE A 150 9.11 9.14 -9.22
C PHE A 150 8.63 8.47 -10.51
N GLU A 151 8.87 9.13 -11.64
CA GLU A 151 8.61 8.59 -12.97
C GLU A 151 9.90 8.23 -13.69
N THR A 152 9.79 7.21 -14.55
CA THR A 152 10.82 6.90 -15.54
C THR A 152 10.28 7.25 -16.92
N SER A 153 10.93 8.18 -17.62
CA SER A 153 10.58 8.57 -18.98
C SER A 153 10.83 7.45 -19.98
N GLY A 154 10.25 7.54 -21.18
CA GLY A 154 10.49 6.58 -22.25
C GLY A 154 11.96 6.48 -22.71
N PHE A 155 12.83 7.41 -22.30
CA PHE A 155 14.27 7.41 -22.56
C PHE A 155 15.09 6.97 -21.34
N GLY A 156 14.44 6.63 -20.24
CA GLY A 156 15.08 6.17 -19.00
C GLY A 156 15.46 7.29 -18.03
N ASP A 157 15.12 8.55 -18.32
CA ASP A 157 15.35 9.65 -17.38
C ASP A 157 14.39 9.50 -16.19
N ILE A 158 14.92 9.67 -14.98
CA ILE A 158 14.16 9.59 -13.74
C ILE A 158 13.81 11.01 -13.29
N GLN A 159 12.54 11.23 -12.94
CA GLN A 159 12.02 12.53 -12.57
C GLN A 159 11.13 12.43 -11.32
N ALA A 160 11.26 13.40 -10.42
CA ALA A 160 10.32 13.57 -9.32
C ALA A 160 8.93 13.95 -9.86
N VAL A 161 7.88 13.52 -9.14
CA VAL A 161 6.49 13.87 -9.46
C VAL A 161 5.88 14.83 -8.44
N THR A 162 6.61 15.14 -7.38
CA THR A 162 6.22 16.12 -6.37
C THR A 162 6.41 17.55 -6.88
N ASP A 163 5.65 18.49 -6.35
CA ASP A 163 5.75 19.93 -6.69
C ASP A 163 7.09 20.55 -6.26
N SER A 164 7.67 20.06 -5.16
CA SER A 164 8.98 20.50 -4.68
C SER A 164 10.14 20.06 -5.59
N GLY A 165 9.93 19.03 -6.43
CA GLY A 165 10.95 18.39 -7.25
C GLY A 165 11.80 17.37 -6.49
N SER A 166 11.48 17.04 -5.23
CA SER A 166 12.07 15.91 -4.49
C SER A 166 11.41 14.60 -4.89
N MET A 167 12.16 13.51 -4.93
CA MET A 167 11.57 12.16 -5.06
C MET A 167 11.07 11.65 -3.71
N GLU A 168 11.63 12.11 -2.58
CA GLU A 168 11.15 11.75 -1.26
C GLU A 168 9.82 12.43 -0.99
N LEU A 169 8.82 11.61 -0.65
CA LEU A 169 7.48 12.03 -0.33
C LEU A 169 7.36 12.22 1.18
N THR A 170 7.29 13.48 1.62
CA THR A 170 7.19 13.86 3.03
C THR A 170 5.86 14.52 3.35
N SER A 171 5.57 14.67 4.65
CA SER A 171 4.33 15.37 5.07
C SER A 171 4.29 16.81 4.55
N GLY A 172 3.18 17.17 3.93
CA GLY A 172 2.96 18.46 3.28
C GLY A 172 3.35 18.51 1.81
N GLU A 173 3.94 17.44 1.24
CA GLU A 173 4.22 17.36 -0.20
C GLU A 173 2.95 17.29 -1.03
N VAL A 174 3.04 17.81 -2.24
CA VAL A 174 1.95 17.84 -3.21
C VAL A 174 2.40 17.20 -4.53
N ILE A 175 1.54 16.37 -5.09
CA ILE A 175 1.67 15.90 -6.48
C ILE A 175 0.70 16.69 -7.33
N ASN A 176 1.22 17.52 -8.23
CA ASN A 176 0.41 18.30 -9.16
C ASN A 176 -0.07 17.44 -10.33
N GLN A 177 -1.37 17.46 -10.56
CA GLN A 177 -1.98 16.86 -11.75
C GLN A 177 -2.69 17.95 -12.56
N PRO A 178 -1.97 18.67 -13.44
CA PRO A 178 -2.49 19.87 -14.13
C PRO A 178 -3.63 19.58 -15.10
N ASN A 179 -3.79 18.32 -15.51
CA ASN A 179 -4.95 17.84 -16.25
C ASN A 179 -5.37 16.51 -15.66
N PRO A 180 -6.64 16.33 -15.26
CA PRO A 180 -7.07 15.06 -14.69
C PRO A 180 -6.69 13.88 -15.56
N ALA A 181 -6.04 12.89 -14.98
CA ALA A 181 -5.46 11.75 -15.68
C ALA A 181 -5.53 10.48 -14.82
N HIS A 182 -5.32 9.35 -15.48
CA HIS A 182 -5.02 8.07 -14.87
C HIS A 182 -3.52 7.83 -15.02
N ARG A 183 -2.80 7.70 -13.90
CA ARG A 183 -1.33 7.57 -13.91
C ARG A 183 -0.85 6.55 -12.88
N HIS A 184 0.19 5.82 -13.28
CA HIS A 184 1.00 4.99 -12.40
C HIS A 184 2.44 5.49 -12.44
N VAL A 185 3.09 5.48 -11.30
CA VAL A 185 4.47 5.93 -11.09
C VAL A 185 5.22 4.88 -10.26
N ASN A 186 6.54 5.03 -10.14
CA ASN A 186 7.29 4.19 -9.23
C ASN A 186 7.07 4.67 -7.79
N TRP A 187 6.79 3.72 -6.90
CA TRP A 187 6.75 3.92 -5.44
C TRP A 187 7.85 3.09 -4.82
N ALA A 188 8.61 3.66 -3.90
CA ALA A 188 9.66 2.94 -3.20
C ALA A 188 9.61 3.21 -1.71
N PHE A 189 9.75 2.16 -0.90
CA PHE A 189 9.76 2.21 0.56
C PHE A 189 11.09 1.68 1.06
N SER A 190 11.82 2.46 1.86
CA SER A 190 13.18 2.11 2.27
C SER A 190 13.23 1.01 3.33
N GLU A 191 12.21 0.89 4.17
CA GLU A 191 12.16 -0.07 5.27
C GLU A 191 10.85 -0.84 5.31
N ALA A 192 10.90 -2.07 5.83
CA ALA A 192 9.70 -2.86 6.11
C ALA A 192 8.96 -2.30 7.33
N GLY A 193 7.63 -2.40 7.32
CA GLY A 193 6.75 -2.01 8.40
C GLY A 193 5.49 -1.30 7.93
N THR A 194 4.75 -0.73 8.87
CA THR A 194 3.49 -0.05 8.57
C THR A 194 3.72 1.43 8.31
N TYR A 195 3.23 1.90 7.17
CA TYR A 195 3.17 3.32 6.82
C TYR A 195 1.72 3.78 6.76
N THR A 196 1.49 5.03 7.11
CA THR A 196 0.20 5.70 6.94
C THR A 196 0.39 7.00 6.16
N MET A 197 -0.56 7.29 5.26
CA MET A 197 -0.56 8.51 4.44
C MET A 197 -1.94 9.14 4.49
N THR A 198 -2.07 10.32 5.12
CA THR A 198 -3.31 11.09 5.08
C THR A 198 -3.27 12.04 3.90
N VAL A 199 -4.19 11.83 2.95
CA VAL A 199 -4.21 12.53 1.66
C VAL A 199 -5.51 13.31 1.49
N ARG A 200 -5.42 14.44 0.78
CA ARG A 200 -6.54 15.25 0.28
C ARG A 200 -6.32 15.59 -1.18
N ALA A 201 -7.41 15.75 -1.90
CA ALA A 201 -7.38 16.32 -3.24
C ALA A 201 -7.79 17.81 -3.19
N HIS A 202 -7.11 18.63 -3.99
CA HIS A 202 -7.40 20.06 -4.11
C HIS A 202 -7.58 20.46 -5.57
N SER A 203 -8.51 21.34 -5.83
CA SER A 203 -8.69 21.98 -7.14
C SER A 203 -9.49 23.26 -7.00
N ASN A 204 -9.06 24.35 -7.67
CA ASN A 204 -9.81 25.62 -7.76
C ASN A 204 -10.29 26.19 -6.41
N GLY A 205 -9.56 25.91 -5.32
CA GLY A 205 -9.90 26.32 -3.96
C GLY A 205 -10.87 25.38 -3.21
N GLU A 206 -11.33 24.33 -3.86
CA GLU A 206 -12.07 23.23 -3.24
C GLU A 206 -11.11 22.19 -2.68
N THR A 207 -11.53 21.52 -1.61
CA THR A 207 -10.77 20.45 -0.93
C THR A 207 -11.68 19.25 -0.68
N SER A 208 -11.20 18.06 -1.00
CA SER A 208 -11.93 16.81 -0.73
C SER A 208 -11.98 16.45 0.76
N ASN A 209 -12.69 15.37 1.09
CA ASN A 209 -12.47 14.66 2.34
C ASN A 209 -11.00 14.24 2.47
N ALA A 210 -10.52 14.08 3.71
CA ALA A 210 -9.26 13.40 3.99
C ALA A 210 -9.48 11.88 4.01
N VAL A 211 -8.50 11.13 3.52
CA VAL A 211 -8.44 9.66 3.57
C VAL A 211 -7.07 9.25 4.10
N THR A 212 -7.03 8.31 5.05
CA THR A 212 -5.79 7.77 5.57
C THR A 212 -5.55 6.37 5.00
N TYR A 213 -4.59 6.27 4.10
CA TYR A 213 -4.17 5.01 3.48
C TYR A 213 -3.16 4.31 4.37
N THR A 214 -3.35 3.01 4.58
CA THR A 214 -2.43 2.16 5.33
C THR A 214 -1.68 1.24 4.38
N TRP A 215 -0.34 1.22 4.49
CA TRP A 215 0.54 0.37 3.73
C TRP A 215 1.29 -0.56 4.67
N GLU A 216 1.26 -1.85 4.41
CA GLU A 216 2.08 -2.85 5.07
C GLU A 216 3.20 -3.28 4.13
N VAL A 217 4.44 -2.95 4.47
CA VAL A 217 5.62 -3.15 3.61
C VAL A 217 6.46 -4.30 4.15
N GLY A 218 6.76 -5.28 3.29
CA GLY A 218 7.52 -6.47 3.66
C GLY A 218 6.82 -7.29 4.74
N ASP A 219 7.57 -8.17 5.38
CA ASP A 219 7.05 -9.01 6.47
C ASP A 219 7.11 -8.33 7.84
N GLY A 220 7.56 -7.06 7.90
CA GLY A 220 7.65 -6.27 9.14
C GLY A 220 6.31 -5.71 9.65
N GLY A 221 5.22 -5.87 8.88
CA GLY A 221 3.91 -5.25 9.13
C GLY A 221 2.88 -6.11 9.86
N ASP A 222 3.25 -7.29 10.40
CA ASP A 222 2.29 -8.14 11.14
C ASP A 222 1.85 -7.51 12.48
N ALA A 223 0.91 -6.57 12.39
CA ALA A 223 0.13 -6.12 13.55
C ALA A 223 -0.87 -7.18 14.07
N SER A 224 -0.80 -8.43 13.57
CA SER A 224 -1.74 -9.53 13.89
C SER A 224 -1.14 -10.68 14.70
N THR A 225 0.13 -10.68 15.08
CA THR A 225 0.64 -11.67 16.04
C THR A 225 0.55 -11.13 17.46
N VAL A 226 -0.67 -11.02 17.99
CA VAL A 226 -0.86 -11.11 19.43
C VAL A 226 -0.43 -12.52 19.81
N ASP A 227 0.77 -12.57 20.40
CA ASP A 227 1.36 -13.75 21.03
C ASP A 227 0.33 -14.49 21.91
N ARG A 228 -0.14 -15.64 21.43
CA ARG A 228 -0.96 -16.61 22.16
C ARG A 228 -0.11 -17.79 22.59
N SER A 229 1.10 -17.55 23.05
CA SER A 229 1.95 -18.58 23.66
C SER A 229 2.38 -18.16 25.07
N ALA A 230 1.42 -18.15 25.99
CA ALA A 230 1.71 -18.31 27.42
C ALA A 230 0.62 -19.18 28.02
N ASP A 231 1.03 -20.36 28.42
CA ASP A 231 0.39 -21.39 29.23
C ASP A 231 -0.06 -22.66 28.50
N THR A 232 0.85 -23.60 28.40
CA THR A 232 0.57 -24.98 28.75
C THR A 232 1.86 -25.68 29.19
N ASP A 233 1.85 -26.05 30.45
CA ASP A 233 2.86 -26.80 31.17
C ASP A 233 3.24 -28.14 30.51
N GLU A 234 4.50 -28.48 30.73
CA GLU A 234 5.14 -29.76 30.45
C GLU A 234 4.31 -31.00 30.83
N VAL A 235 4.23 -31.95 29.93
CA VAL A 235 4.29 -33.38 30.32
C VAL A 235 5.20 -34.12 29.34
N SER A 236 6.37 -34.43 29.84
CA SER A 236 7.31 -35.38 29.25
C SER A 236 6.69 -36.76 29.10
N ASN A 237 6.90 -37.43 27.98
CA ASN A 237 7.03 -38.86 28.01
C ASN A 237 7.89 -39.35 26.83
N ASP A 238 9.05 -39.88 27.18
CA ASP A 238 9.94 -40.67 26.38
C ASP A 238 9.24 -41.96 25.93
N GLN A 239 9.40 -42.35 24.68
CA GLN A 239 9.62 -43.73 24.34
C GLN A 239 10.25 -43.91 22.95
N GLU A 240 11.33 -44.68 23.00
CA GLU A 240 12.28 -45.09 21.95
C GLU A 240 11.68 -46.01 20.86
N ALA A 241 12.34 -45.88 19.70
CA ALA A 241 12.87 -46.93 18.86
C ALA A 241 11.94 -47.90 18.08
N SER A 242 12.12 -47.95 16.81
CA SER A 242 12.71 -49.08 16.09
C SER A 242 12.45 -49.10 14.59
N SER A 243 13.50 -48.95 13.85
CA SER A 243 13.92 -49.59 12.59
C SER A 243 12.99 -50.51 11.81
N ALA A 244 12.98 -50.39 10.48
CA ALA A 244 13.42 -51.34 9.43
C ALA A 244 12.65 -51.05 8.12
N GLN A 245 13.26 -50.60 7.08
CA GLN A 245 14.02 -51.19 6.00
C GLN A 245 13.30 -52.25 5.13
N ARG A 246 13.41 -52.04 3.81
CA ARG A 246 13.23 -52.91 2.62
C ARG A 246 11.90 -52.76 1.88
N SER A 247 11.81 -52.88 0.57
CA SER A 247 12.76 -53.01 -0.56
C SER A 247 11.97 -52.85 -1.84
N ALA A 248 12.63 -52.34 -2.85
CA ALA A 248 12.52 -52.53 -4.27
C ALA A 248 11.56 -53.63 -4.81
N ASP A 249 10.91 -53.37 -5.92
CA ASP A 249 11.09 -54.05 -7.20
C ASP A 249 10.22 -53.47 -8.32
N LYS A 250 10.88 -53.14 -9.40
CA LYS A 250 10.79 -53.46 -10.81
C LYS A 250 9.41 -53.67 -11.47
N GLY A 251 9.27 -52.95 -12.57
CA GLY A 251 9.18 -53.61 -13.85
C GLY A 251 7.93 -53.33 -14.68
N GLY A 252 8.11 -52.95 -15.93
CA GLY A 252 7.19 -53.33 -16.96
C GLY A 252 6.80 -52.26 -17.97
N ALA A 253 7.50 -52.29 -19.08
CA ALA A 253 7.30 -51.56 -20.32
C ALA A 253 6.10 -52.08 -21.14
N ALA A 254 5.72 -51.29 -22.13
CA ALA A 254 5.24 -51.57 -23.50
C ALA A 254 3.90 -50.86 -23.78
N ALA A 255 3.88 -50.04 -24.72
CA ALA A 255 3.90 -50.00 -26.18
C ALA A 255 2.54 -49.55 -26.76
N ALA A 256 2.63 -48.48 -27.48
CA ALA A 256 2.03 -48.13 -28.78
C ALA A 256 0.60 -48.58 -29.14
N ASP A 257 -0.20 -47.61 -29.58
CA ASP A 257 -0.85 -47.73 -30.89
C ASP A 257 -1.18 -46.38 -31.51
N LYS A 258 -1.03 -46.35 -32.84
CA LYS A 258 -1.25 -45.24 -33.80
C LYS A 258 -2.68 -45.34 -34.38
N SER A 259 -3.31 -44.20 -34.61
CA SER A 259 -4.15 -43.89 -35.79
C SER A 259 -4.64 -42.44 -35.63
N GLY A 260 -4.39 -41.47 -36.45
CA GLY A 260 -4.36 -41.38 -37.90
C GLY A 260 -5.76 -41.09 -38.46
N VAL A 261 -6.16 -39.80 -38.52
CA VAL A 261 -7.11 -39.35 -39.57
C VAL A 261 -6.76 -37.90 -39.94
N SER A 262 -6.41 -37.74 -41.20
CA SER A 262 -6.33 -36.49 -41.93
C SER A 262 -7.75 -36.02 -42.34
N GLY A 263 -7.91 -34.70 -42.33
CA GLY A 263 -9.10 -34.08 -42.94
C GLY A 263 -8.72 -32.68 -43.42
N ASP A 264 -8.34 -32.62 -44.67
CA ASP A 264 -8.20 -31.39 -45.44
C ASP A 264 -9.61 -30.80 -45.65
N GLU A 265 -9.82 -29.55 -45.27
CA GLU A 265 -10.93 -28.75 -45.83
C GLU A 265 -10.41 -27.44 -46.41
N GLU A 266 -10.67 -27.33 -47.67
CA GLU A 266 -10.37 -26.35 -48.68
C GLU A 266 -11.05 -25.01 -48.41
N CYS A 267 -10.28 -23.90 -48.33
CA CYS A 267 -10.80 -22.55 -48.26
C CYS A 267 -11.27 -22.07 -49.66
N THR A 268 -12.55 -21.81 -49.79
CA THR A 268 -13.13 -21.13 -50.95
C THR A 268 -13.11 -19.60 -50.77
N PRO A 269 -12.60 -18.81 -51.71
CA PRO A 269 -12.64 -17.35 -51.65
C PRO A 269 -13.93 -16.80 -52.25
N GLY A 270 -14.56 -15.87 -51.48
CA GLY A 270 -15.57 -15.01 -52.07
C GLY A 270 -16.72 -14.63 -51.15
N MET A 271 -16.55 -13.52 -50.43
CA MET A 271 -17.63 -12.56 -50.13
C MET A 271 -17.04 -11.27 -49.59
N THR A 272 -17.13 -10.22 -50.35
CA THR A 272 -16.82 -8.84 -49.98
C THR A 272 -18.01 -8.25 -49.20
N PRO A 273 -17.86 -7.75 -47.98
CA PRO A 273 -18.91 -6.94 -47.37
C PRO A 273 -18.77 -5.49 -47.83
N GLN A 274 -19.86 -4.94 -48.29
CA GLN A 274 -20.02 -3.52 -48.60
C GLN A 274 -20.05 -2.73 -47.29
N ILE A 275 -19.11 -1.80 -47.11
CA ILE A 275 -19.10 -0.83 -46.02
C ILE A 275 -19.89 0.39 -46.46
N LYS A 276 -20.93 0.73 -45.72
CA LYS A 276 -21.63 2.02 -45.78
C LYS A 276 -20.76 3.09 -45.16
N ASP A 277 -20.54 4.16 -45.91
CA ASP A 277 -19.92 5.40 -45.50
C ASP A 277 -20.73 6.04 -44.35
N ASP A 278 -20.11 6.17 -43.18
CA ASP A 278 -20.47 7.16 -42.19
C ASP A 278 -19.18 7.84 -41.72
N THR A 279 -19.10 9.12 -41.99
CA THR A 279 -18.01 10.03 -41.75
C THR A 279 -17.69 10.14 -40.23
N VAL A 280 -16.57 9.55 -39.81
CA VAL A 280 -15.95 9.82 -38.51
C VAL A 280 -14.52 10.31 -38.76
N SER A 281 -14.21 11.48 -38.19
CA SER A 281 -12.89 12.12 -38.23
C SER A 281 -11.79 11.18 -37.68
N PRO A 282 -10.58 11.21 -38.25
CA PRO A 282 -9.51 10.30 -37.86
C PRO A 282 -8.90 10.74 -36.53
N SER A 283 -9.07 9.93 -35.50
CA SER A 283 -8.20 9.93 -34.35
C SER A 283 -6.88 9.26 -34.72
N GLN A 284 -5.77 9.92 -34.43
CA GLN A 284 -4.43 9.44 -34.74
C GLN A 284 -4.13 8.16 -33.98
N SER A 285 -3.96 7.06 -34.66
CA SER A 285 -3.42 5.82 -34.11
C SER A 285 -1.90 5.91 -34.11
N VAL A 286 -1.30 5.79 -32.95
CA VAL A 286 0.16 5.67 -32.75
C VAL A 286 0.54 4.20 -32.97
N SER A 287 1.27 3.92 -34.08
CA SER A 287 1.86 2.61 -34.34
C SER A 287 3.15 2.43 -33.54
N TYR A 288 3.18 1.46 -32.65
CA TYR A 288 4.42 1.02 -32.00
C TYR A 288 5.14 0.05 -32.94
N THR A 289 6.34 0.44 -33.41
CA THR A 289 7.26 -0.46 -34.08
C THR A 289 8.21 -1.07 -33.04
N HIS A 290 8.18 -2.39 -32.91
CA HIS A 290 9.17 -3.15 -32.14
C HIS A 290 10.56 -3.01 -32.77
N LEU A 291 11.48 -2.38 -32.03
CA LEU A 291 12.92 -2.42 -32.34
C LEU A 291 13.52 -3.65 -31.62
N THR A 292 13.86 -4.66 -32.41
CA THR A 292 14.71 -5.77 -31.95
C THR A 292 16.17 -5.34 -31.99
N LEU A 293 16.85 -5.40 -30.87
CA LEU A 293 18.29 -5.19 -30.76
C LEU A 293 19.04 -6.41 -31.32
N PRO A 294 20.15 -6.23 -32.06
CA PRO A 294 20.97 -7.35 -32.49
C PRO A 294 21.82 -7.86 -31.32
N THR A 295 21.76 -9.17 -31.08
CA THR A 295 22.69 -9.89 -30.22
C THR A 295 24.06 -10.01 -30.87
N ASN A 296 25.07 -9.53 -30.18
CA ASN A 296 26.48 -9.92 -30.41
C ASN A 296 26.89 -11.00 -29.43
#